data_110a7ffe2b335adbccff13fba5e6c0a1
#
_entry.id   110a7ffe2b335adbccff13fba5e6c0a1
#
_cell.length_a   1.000
_cell.length_b   1.000
_cell.length_c   1.000
_cell.angle_alpha   90.00
_cell.angle_beta   90.00
_cell.angle_gamma   90.00
#
_symmetry.space_group_name_H-M   'P 1'
#
loop_
_entity.id
_entity.type
_entity.pdbx_description
1 polymer ?
#
loop_
_entity_poly.entity_id
_entity_poly.type
_entity_poly.pdbx_seq_one_letter_code
_entity_poly.pdbx_strand_id
1 'polypeptide(L)'
;MDQVVHRLQEIRQRAQEEGGADQASRPIWPMIVLRSPKGWTGPEALNGKRIEGFWRAHQVPLPNPKQDPAQLQQLEAWLKSYRPDELFDDGGKLRPELQALSPSGAQRMGSNPHANGGLLRHSLTLPDRERYAVPVSAPGVRRHGNTAALGELLRDAIAANPNNLRVFGPDETASNRLQAIYERSKKVWMEELRPEDRDGGELARQGRVVEMLSEHTLVGMLEGYLLTGRYGLFHTYEAFAHVIASMFNQHAKWLESCRHHAPWRASIAPWTCLISSTVWRQDHNGFTHQDPGFIDLTGNKSGDVVRVYLPADANCLLAVAEEALVEPNVCNLIVSDKQEHLQYLSLEQARSHVAKGIGLWSWASNDHSSGQPDEPDVVMACAGDIPTQETLAAVEILRQELPELRVRVLNVVKLFALTQPSEHPHGLSDRDFDTLFTTDRPVLFNFHGYPWLIHRLTYRRRNHANFHVRGYKEKGNINTPLELAMNNQIDRFSLVIDVIDRVPGLRSRAAHIKEQMKESILANRAYAHEHGMDAPEISNWQWSTAVQTELA
;
A
#
# COMPACT_ATOMS: atom_id res chain seq x y z
N MET A 1 -31.64 -10.19 27.42
CA MET A 1 -30.27 -10.44 27.90
C MET A 1 -30.11 -11.85 28.39
N ASP A 2 -30.94 -12.33 29.33
CA ASP A 2 -30.81 -13.66 29.98
C ASP A 2 -30.75 -14.80 28.96
N GLN A 3 -31.61 -14.80 27.93
CA GLN A 3 -31.58 -15.81 26.87
C GLN A 3 -30.24 -15.82 26.11
N VAL A 4 -29.66 -14.64 25.89
CA VAL A 4 -28.34 -14.53 25.22
C VAL A 4 -27.24 -15.10 26.10
N VAL A 5 -27.24 -14.73 27.40
CA VAL A 5 -26.27 -15.26 28.38
C VAL A 5 -26.39 -16.79 28.48
N HIS A 6 -27.59 -17.31 28.58
CA HIS A 6 -27.84 -18.76 28.61
C HIS A 6 -27.33 -19.45 27.34
N ARG A 7 -27.60 -18.87 26.15
CA ARG A 7 -27.11 -19.42 24.88
C ARG A 7 -25.59 -19.41 24.78
N LEU A 8 -24.91 -18.37 25.30
CA LEU A 8 -23.45 -18.31 25.34
C LEU A 8 -22.88 -19.39 26.27
N GLN A 9 -23.55 -19.67 27.41
CA GLN A 9 -23.15 -20.74 28.33
C GLN A 9 -23.28 -22.12 27.68
N GLU A 10 -24.39 -22.40 26.97
CA GLU A 10 -24.58 -23.66 26.23
C GLU A 10 -23.48 -23.85 25.14
N ILE A 11 -23.17 -22.80 24.37
CA ILE A 11 -22.11 -22.86 23.36
C ILE A 11 -20.76 -23.20 24.00
N ARG A 12 -20.47 -22.57 25.13
CA ARG A 12 -19.22 -22.79 25.88
C ARG A 12 -19.12 -24.23 26.40
N GLN A 13 -20.19 -24.73 26.96
CA GLN A 13 -20.26 -26.10 27.50
C GLN A 13 -20.06 -27.12 26.36
N ARG A 14 -20.77 -26.97 25.24
CA ARG A 14 -20.60 -27.86 24.08
C ARG A 14 -19.17 -27.87 23.55
N ALA A 15 -18.55 -26.70 23.42
CA ALA A 15 -17.15 -26.62 22.97
C ALA A 15 -16.17 -27.34 23.92
N GLN A 16 -16.46 -27.37 25.22
CA GLN A 16 -15.67 -28.13 26.19
C GLN A 16 -15.90 -29.65 26.08
N GLU A 17 -17.14 -30.08 25.85
CA GLU A 17 -17.53 -31.48 25.69
C GLU A 17 -17.00 -32.10 24.38
N GLU A 18 -16.93 -31.32 23.31
CA GLU A 18 -16.47 -31.75 21.96
C GLU A 18 -14.92 -31.76 21.80
N GLY A 19 -14.16 -31.56 22.86
CA GLY A 19 -12.70 -31.69 22.83
C GLY A 19 -11.93 -30.43 22.40
N GLY A 20 -12.56 -29.27 22.42
CA GLY A 20 -11.93 -27.98 22.17
C GLY A 20 -12.22 -27.39 20.80
N ALA A 21 -11.67 -26.19 20.56
CA ALA A 21 -12.02 -25.34 19.42
C ALA A 21 -11.70 -25.93 18.02
N ASP A 22 -10.80 -26.90 17.92
CA ASP A 22 -10.40 -27.49 16.63
C ASP A 22 -11.35 -28.58 16.12
N GLN A 23 -12.16 -29.18 17.02
CA GLN A 23 -13.12 -30.23 16.67
C GLN A 23 -14.58 -29.79 16.80
N ALA A 24 -14.85 -28.74 17.56
CA ALA A 24 -16.20 -28.25 17.78
C ALA A 24 -16.83 -27.71 16.50
N SER A 25 -18.11 -28.06 16.29
CA SER A 25 -18.91 -27.45 15.24
C SER A 25 -18.98 -25.93 15.47
N ARG A 26 -18.95 -25.13 14.40
CA ARG A 26 -19.09 -23.67 14.53
C ARG A 26 -20.46 -23.30 15.08
N PRO A 27 -20.54 -22.66 16.24
CA PRO A 27 -21.83 -22.32 16.83
C PRO A 27 -22.49 -21.13 16.11
N ILE A 28 -23.81 -21.13 16.11
CA ILE A 28 -24.58 -19.93 15.78
C ILE A 28 -24.58 -19.04 17.00
N TRP A 29 -23.83 -17.95 16.93
CA TRP A 29 -23.75 -16.96 17.99
C TRP A 29 -25.04 -16.15 18.08
N PRO A 30 -25.55 -15.86 19.29
CA PRO A 30 -26.72 -15.00 19.44
C PRO A 30 -26.38 -13.57 19.06
N MET A 31 -27.31 -12.90 18.37
CA MET A 31 -27.23 -11.49 18.01
C MET A 31 -28.37 -10.72 18.65
N ILE A 32 -28.05 -9.60 19.31
CA ILE A 32 -29.05 -8.70 19.87
C ILE A 32 -29.35 -7.61 18.84
N VAL A 33 -30.58 -7.52 18.41
CA VAL A 33 -31.06 -6.42 17.55
C VAL A 33 -31.84 -5.45 18.42
N LEU A 34 -31.21 -4.35 18.80
CA LEU A 34 -31.85 -3.26 19.54
C LEU A 34 -32.59 -2.33 18.59
N ARG A 35 -33.91 -2.29 18.71
CA ARG A 35 -34.77 -1.38 17.93
C ARG A 35 -35.30 -0.29 18.86
N SER A 36 -34.85 0.94 18.63
CA SER A 36 -35.28 2.11 19.40
C SER A 36 -35.49 3.31 18.46
N PRO A 37 -36.32 4.30 18.82
CA PRO A 37 -36.38 5.54 18.07
C PRO A 37 -35.05 6.27 18.16
N LYS A 38 -34.68 6.98 17.10
CA LYS A 38 -33.48 7.82 17.12
C LYS A 38 -33.61 8.90 18.19
N GLY A 39 -32.58 9.08 19.02
CA GLY A 39 -32.62 9.99 20.16
C GLY A 39 -33.37 9.45 21.39
N TRP A 40 -33.61 8.14 21.44
CA TRP A 40 -34.22 7.48 22.60
C TRP A 40 -33.49 7.85 23.90
N THR A 41 -34.26 8.08 24.95
CA THR A 41 -33.85 8.60 26.26
C THR A 41 -33.45 10.10 26.28
N GLY A 42 -33.40 10.76 25.12
CA GLY A 42 -33.17 12.20 25.03
C GLY A 42 -34.49 13.01 25.12
N PRO A 43 -34.44 14.34 24.90
CA PRO A 43 -35.64 15.18 24.86
C PRO A 43 -36.59 14.75 23.74
N GLU A 44 -37.84 14.55 24.04
CA GLU A 44 -38.89 14.20 23.06
C GLU A 44 -39.17 15.32 22.07
N ALA A 45 -39.13 16.58 22.55
CA ALA A 45 -39.41 17.77 21.76
C ALA A 45 -38.70 19.00 22.31
N LEU A 46 -38.54 20.03 21.45
CA LEU A 46 -38.10 21.36 21.81
C LEU A 46 -39.04 22.39 21.15
N ASN A 47 -39.62 23.32 21.94
CA ASN A 47 -40.51 24.36 21.44
C ASN A 47 -41.64 23.79 20.55
N GLY A 48 -42.26 22.71 20.97
CA GLY A 48 -43.33 21.99 20.25
C GLY A 48 -42.88 21.20 19.01
N LYS A 49 -41.59 21.21 18.68
CA LYS A 49 -41.04 20.44 17.56
C LYS A 49 -40.48 19.12 18.04
N ARG A 50 -40.95 18.00 17.49
CA ARG A 50 -40.53 16.67 17.81
C ARG A 50 -39.02 16.46 17.51
N ILE A 51 -38.30 15.84 18.47
CA ILE A 51 -36.88 15.46 18.37
C ILE A 51 -36.78 13.94 18.27
N GLU A 52 -37.27 13.21 19.29
CA GLU A 52 -37.19 11.75 19.32
C GLU A 52 -37.90 11.09 18.10
N GLY A 53 -37.21 10.13 17.47
CA GLY A 53 -37.70 9.43 16.27
C GLY A 53 -37.75 10.31 15.02
N PHE A 54 -37.10 11.47 15.01
CA PHE A 54 -37.09 12.41 13.90
C PHE A 54 -35.67 12.86 13.57
N TRP A 55 -35.47 13.49 12.39
CA TRP A 55 -34.14 13.92 11.94
C TRP A 55 -33.46 14.90 12.89
N ARG A 56 -34.23 15.68 13.69
CA ARG A 56 -33.67 16.63 14.67
C ARG A 56 -32.87 15.92 15.78
N ALA A 57 -33.14 14.65 16.07
CA ALA A 57 -32.36 13.87 17.02
C ALA A 57 -30.92 13.60 16.53
N HIS A 58 -30.63 13.82 15.24
CA HIS A 58 -29.27 13.75 14.70
C HIS A 58 -28.44 15.00 15.00
N GLN A 59 -29.10 16.12 15.24
CA GLN A 59 -28.47 17.39 15.58
C GLN A 59 -28.32 17.53 17.09
N VAL A 60 -27.79 18.69 17.55
CA VAL A 60 -27.74 19.01 18.98
C VAL A 60 -29.18 19.24 19.47
N PRO A 61 -29.72 18.38 20.36
CA PRO A 61 -31.13 18.45 20.73
C PRO A 61 -31.53 19.76 21.39
N LEU A 62 -30.64 20.33 22.21
CA LEU A 62 -30.81 21.59 22.92
C LEU A 62 -29.63 22.50 22.55
N PRO A 63 -29.75 23.34 21.48
CA PRO A 63 -28.58 24.04 20.92
C PRO A 63 -28.12 25.25 21.71
N ASN A 64 -28.99 25.85 22.54
CA ASN A 64 -28.74 27.15 23.18
C ASN A 64 -28.94 27.17 24.72
N PRO A 65 -28.53 26.14 25.50
CA PRO A 65 -28.78 26.10 26.93
C PRO A 65 -28.07 27.21 27.72
N LYS A 66 -27.02 27.82 27.17
CA LYS A 66 -26.32 28.95 27.79
C LYS A 66 -27.08 30.26 27.71
N GLN A 67 -27.89 30.45 26.68
CA GLN A 67 -28.63 31.70 26.39
C GLN A 67 -30.14 31.58 26.65
N ASP A 68 -30.67 30.38 26.69
CA ASP A 68 -32.09 30.08 26.85
C ASP A 68 -32.33 29.31 28.17
N PRO A 69 -32.86 29.99 29.21
CA PRO A 69 -33.12 29.34 30.50
C PRO A 69 -34.08 28.14 30.41
N ALA A 70 -35.03 28.14 29.46
CA ALA A 70 -35.95 27.03 29.27
C ALA A 70 -35.23 25.79 28.73
N GLN A 71 -34.28 25.98 27.81
CA GLN A 71 -33.43 24.87 27.34
C GLN A 71 -32.49 24.36 28.42
N LEU A 72 -31.97 25.26 29.27
CA LEU A 72 -31.14 24.84 30.42
C LEU A 72 -31.94 23.99 31.39
N GLN A 73 -33.17 24.42 31.71
CA GLN A 73 -34.07 23.67 32.58
C GLN A 73 -34.44 22.30 31.96
N GLN A 74 -34.67 22.25 30.65
CA GLN A 74 -34.92 20.98 29.93
C GLN A 74 -33.68 20.06 29.95
N LEU A 75 -32.48 20.62 29.76
CA LEU A 75 -31.22 19.88 29.87
C LEU A 75 -31.04 19.29 31.26
N GLU A 76 -31.30 20.10 32.31
CA GLU A 76 -31.20 19.63 33.70
C GLU A 76 -32.19 18.49 33.95
N ALA A 77 -33.44 18.64 33.52
CA ALA A 77 -34.47 17.59 33.65
C ALA A 77 -34.07 16.31 32.90
N TRP A 78 -33.51 16.44 31.68
CA TRP A 78 -33.00 15.31 30.92
C TRP A 78 -31.87 14.59 31.67
N LEU A 79 -30.85 15.31 32.17
CA LEU A 79 -29.73 14.70 32.89
C LEU A 79 -30.23 14.06 34.21
N LYS A 80 -31.16 14.69 34.92
CA LYS A 80 -31.77 14.14 36.13
C LYS A 80 -32.64 12.89 35.87
N SER A 81 -33.16 12.72 34.65
CA SER A 81 -33.94 11.52 34.30
C SER A 81 -33.10 10.24 34.32
N TYR A 82 -31.78 10.33 34.24
CA TYR A 82 -30.88 9.22 34.43
C TYR A 82 -30.60 8.86 35.89
N ARG A 83 -31.17 9.60 36.82
CA ARG A 83 -31.05 9.39 38.28
C ARG A 83 -29.59 9.26 38.76
N PRO A 84 -28.77 10.30 38.52
CA PRO A 84 -27.35 10.26 38.88
C PRO A 84 -27.11 10.09 40.38
N ASP A 85 -28.05 10.53 41.20
CA ASP A 85 -28.06 10.34 42.64
C ASP A 85 -28.15 8.87 43.11
N GLU A 86 -28.66 7.99 42.28
CA GLU A 86 -28.62 6.55 42.51
C GLU A 86 -27.29 5.91 42.10
N LEU A 87 -26.51 6.57 41.24
CA LEU A 87 -25.28 6.06 40.69
C LEU A 87 -24.05 6.60 41.43
N PHE A 88 -24.09 7.85 41.85
CA PHE A 88 -22.97 8.55 42.45
C PHE A 88 -23.29 9.00 43.90
N ASP A 89 -22.26 9.12 44.73
CA ASP A 89 -22.34 9.73 46.05
C ASP A 89 -22.29 11.27 45.97
N ASP A 90 -22.43 11.94 47.09
CA ASP A 90 -22.42 13.42 47.23
C ASP A 90 -21.06 14.02 46.77
N GLY A 91 -19.99 13.23 46.74
CA GLY A 91 -18.67 13.61 46.24
C GLY A 91 -18.48 13.35 44.75
N GLY A 92 -19.50 12.88 44.05
CA GLY A 92 -19.47 12.56 42.62
C GLY A 92 -18.69 11.27 42.27
N LYS A 93 -18.41 10.42 43.26
CA LYS A 93 -17.80 9.12 43.04
C LYS A 93 -18.87 8.06 42.84
N LEU A 94 -18.58 7.10 41.95
CA LEU A 94 -19.46 5.93 41.74
C LEU A 94 -19.67 5.20 43.06
N ARG A 95 -20.93 4.85 43.40
CA ARG A 95 -21.26 4.14 44.64
C ARG A 95 -20.53 2.81 44.71
N PRO A 96 -20.07 2.38 45.91
CA PRO A 96 -19.25 1.18 46.09
C PRO A 96 -19.89 -0.10 45.53
N GLU A 97 -21.21 -0.26 45.68
CA GLU A 97 -21.95 -1.41 45.15
C GLU A 97 -21.94 -1.47 43.64
N LEU A 98 -21.93 -0.31 42.97
CA LEU A 98 -21.80 -0.23 41.51
C LEU A 98 -20.34 -0.39 41.04
N GLN A 99 -19.40 0.16 41.81
CA GLN A 99 -17.98 -0.03 41.58
C GLN A 99 -17.58 -1.51 41.65
N ALA A 100 -18.20 -2.27 42.58
CA ALA A 100 -17.97 -3.71 42.72
C ALA A 100 -18.42 -4.52 41.50
N LEU A 101 -19.34 -3.99 40.67
CA LEU A 101 -19.76 -4.62 39.39
C LEU A 101 -18.72 -4.44 38.27
N SER A 102 -17.80 -3.49 38.44
CA SER A 102 -16.76 -3.25 37.42
C SER A 102 -15.76 -4.40 37.40
N PRO A 103 -15.42 -4.93 36.23
CA PRO A 103 -14.44 -6.01 36.15
C PRO A 103 -13.08 -5.57 36.70
N SER A 104 -12.41 -6.46 37.40
CA SER A 104 -11.09 -6.22 38.01
C SER A 104 -10.04 -7.20 37.47
N GLY A 105 -8.77 -6.83 37.57
CA GLY A 105 -7.66 -7.69 37.16
C GLY A 105 -7.80 -8.20 35.72
N ALA A 106 -7.67 -9.49 35.52
CA ALA A 106 -7.74 -10.16 34.21
C ALA A 106 -9.14 -10.12 33.54
N GLN A 107 -10.19 -9.78 34.29
CA GLN A 107 -11.54 -9.64 33.75
C GLN A 107 -11.78 -8.30 33.04
N ARG A 108 -10.89 -7.32 33.23
CA ARG A 108 -10.98 -6.05 32.47
C ARG A 108 -10.74 -6.30 31.00
N MET A 109 -11.53 -5.67 30.13
CA MET A 109 -11.37 -5.79 28.68
C MET A 109 -9.95 -5.41 28.23
N GLY A 110 -9.37 -4.33 28.77
CA GLY A 110 -7.99 -3.91 28.47
C GLY A 110 -6.90 -4.85 29.02
N SER A 111 -7.24 -5.74 29.97
CA SER A 111 -6.32 -6.78 30.48
C SER A 111 -6.47 -8.11 29.73
N ASN A 112 -7.50 -8.25 28.89
CA ASN A 112 -7.68 -9.44 28.06
C ASN A 112 -6.69 -9.39 26.90
N PRO A 113 -5.82 -10.40 26.74
CA PRO A 113 -4.83 -10.40 25.65
C PRO A 113 -5.48 -10.37 24.26
N HIS A 114 -6.72 -10.85 24.09
CA HIS A 114 -7.44 -10.70 22.81
C HIS A 114 -7.85 -9.26 22.50
N ALA A 115 -8.06 -8.41 23.52
CA ALA A 115 -8.32 -6.98 23.35
C ALA A 115 -7.04 -6.15 23.20
N ASN A 116 -5.88 -6.73 23.55
CA ASN A 116 -4.55 -6.18 23.33
C ASN A 116 -3.71 -7.23 22.58
N GLY A 117 -4.08 -7.48 21.33
CA GLY A 117 -3.59 -8.60 20.53
C GLY A 117 -2.09 -8.64 20.31
N GLY A 118 -1.38 -7.51 20.48
CA GLY A 118 0.07 -7.49 20.46
C GLY A 118 0.70 -8.39 21.54
N LEU A 119 0.00 -8.65 22.64
CA LEU A 119 0.42 -9.63 23.67
C LEU A 119 0.37 -11.09 23.18
N LEU A 120 -0.45 -11.37 22.17
CA LEU A 120 -0.59 -12.69 21.55
C LEU A 120 0.24 -12.82 20.26
N ARG A 121 0.92 -11.78 19.85
CA ARG A 121 1.68 -11.77 18.61
C ARG A 121 2.89 -12.71 18.73
N HIS A 122 2.95 -13.70 17.85
CA HIS A 122 4.12 -14.54 17.62
C HIS A 122 4.87 -14.04 16.39
N SER A 123 6.20 -14.07 16.43
CA SER A 123 7.01 -13.67 15.28
C SER A 123 6.64 -14.48 14.04
N LEU A 124 6.56 -13.81 12.89
CA LEU A 124 6.33 -14.46 11.62
C LEU A 124 7.61 -15.22 11.20
N THR A 125 7.46 -16.51 10.94
CA THR A 125 8.55 -17.33 10.39
C THR A 125 8.55 -17.16 8.87
N LEU A 126 9.51 -16.42 8.35
CA LEU A 126 9.71 -16.28 6.90
C LEU A 126 10.69 -17.35 6.41
N PRO A 127 10.39 -18.01 5.27
CA PRO A 127 11.33 -18.93 4.62
C PRO A 127 12.58 -18.17 4.12
N ASP A 128 13.63 -18.92 3.86
CA ASP A 128 14.83 -18.36 3.25
C ASP A 128 14.54 -17.87 1.82
N ARG A 129 14.74 -16.58 1.60
CA ARG A 129 14.40 -15.88 0.36
C ARG A 129 15.32 -16.23 -0.81
N GLU A 130 16.51 -16.73 -0.54
CA GLU A 130 17.41 -17.22 -1.60
C GLU A 130 16.75 -18.27 -2.50
N ARG A 131 15.77 -19.01 -1.97
CA ARG A 131 15.00 -20.01 -2.72
C ARG A 131 14.09 -19.42 -3.80
N TYR A 132 13.70 -18.16 -3.65
CA TYR A 132 12.75 -17.46 -4.52
C TYR A 132 13.45 -16.39 -5.36
N ALA A 133 14.74 -16.21 -5.12
CA ALA A 133 15.53 -15.22 -5.84
C ALA A 133 15.54 -15.52 -7.33
N VAL A 134 15.25 -14.51 -8.13
CA VAL A 134 15.35 -14.59 -9.58
C VAL A 134 16.82 -14.42 -9.96
N PRO A 135 17.44 -15.39 -10.63
CA PRO A 135 18.82 -15.25 -11.09
C PRO A 135 18.95 -14.11 -12.11
N VAL A 136 19.82 -13.15 -11.85
CA VAL A 136 20.15 -12.03 -12.74
C VAL A 136 21.61 -12.13 -13.14
N SER A 137 21.86 -12.65 -14.34
CA SER A 137 23.22 -12.75 -14.90
C SER A 137 23.75 -11.42 -15.41
N ALA A 138 22.85 -10.60 -15.93
CA ALA A 138 23.11 -9.22 -16.33
C ALA A 138 21.83 -8.40 -16.15
N PRO A 139 21.93 -7.11 -15.76
CA PRO A 139 20.75 -6.24 -15.60
C PRO A 139 19.94 -6.12 -16.88
N GLY A 140 18.61 -6.20 -16.77
CA GLY A 140 17.68 -5.93 -17.86
C GLY A 140 17.67 -6.94 -19.04
N VAL A 141 18.16 -8.17 -18.81
CA VAL A 141 18.17 -9.23 -19.85
C VAL A 141 17.05 -10.25 -19.62
N ARG A 142 16.80 -10.63 -18.38
CA ARG A 142 15.78 -11.63 -18.03
C ARG A 142 14.45 -10.96 -17.69
N ARG A 143 13.35 -11.60 -18.09
CA ARG A 143 11.99 -11.24 -17.64
C ARG A 143 11.48 -12.22 -16.60
N HIS A 144 10.70 -11.72 -15.65
CA HIS A 144 10.02 -12.52 -14.63
C HIS A 144 8.84 -11.75 -14.04
N GLY A 145 7.82 -12.46 -13.54
CA GLY A 145 6.70 -11.88 -12.81
C GLY A 145 7.08 -11.54 -11.37
N ASN A 146 7.09 -10.27 -11.02
CA ASN A 146 7.49 -9.83 -9.68
C ASN A 146 6.58 -10.43 -8.59
N THR A 147 5.27 -10.33 -8.76
CA THR A 147 4.28 -10.87 -7.81
C THR A 147 4.26 -12.40 -7.78
N ALA A 148 4.66 -13.08 -8.86
CA ALA A 148 4.78 -14.54 -8.88
C ALA A 148 5.85 -15.02 -7.89
N ALA A 149 7.03 -14.38 -7.87
CA ALA A 149 8.08 -14.68 -6.88
C ALA A 149 7.60 -14.43 -5.44
N LEU A 150 6.84 -13.36 -5.19
CA LEU A 150 6.20 -13.11 -3.90
C LEU A 150 5.17 -14.20 -3.55
N GLY A 151 4.39 -14.66 -4.52
CA GLY A 151 3.41 -15.74 -4.35
C GLY A 151 4.05 -17.05 -3.86
N GLU A 152 5.21 -17.41 -4.40
CA GLU A 152 5.98 -18.56 -3.95
C GLU A 152 6.50 -18.40 -2.51
N LEU A 153 7.02 -17.21 -2.17
CA LEU A 153 7.41 -16.88 -0.79
C LEU A 153 6.22 -16.99 0.16
N LEU A 154 5.07 -16.42 -0.19
CA LEU A 154 3.86 -16.45 0.63
C LEU A 154 3.31 -17.87 0.79
N ARG A 155 3.39 -18.73 -0.23
CA ARG A 155 3.05 -20.14 -0.15
C ARG A 155 3.75 -20.83 1.02
N ASP A 156 5.06 -20.69 1.08
CA ASP A 156 5.87 -21.37 2.09
C ASP A 156 5.82 -20.64 3.44
N ALA A 157 5.65 -19.32 3.44
CA ALA A 157 5.37 -18.54 4.65
C ALA A 157 4.04 -18.97 5.31
N ILE A 158 2.99 -19.21 4.54
CA ILE A 158 1.71 -19.75 5.07
C ILE A 158 1.90 -21.13 5.65
N ALA A 159 2.67 -22.00 4.99
CA ALA A 159 2.97 -23.34 5.50
C ALA A 159 3.75 -23.30 6.83
N ALA A 160 4.67 -22.35 6.99
CA ALA A 160 5.43 -22.14 8.23
C ALA A 160 4.60 -21.46 9.34
N ASN A 161 3.49 -20.81 8.99
CA ASN A 161 2.64 -20.05 9.92
C ASN A 161 1.15 -20.42 9.76
N PRO A 162 0.76 -21.69 9.92
CA PRO A 162 -0.56 -22.19 9.52
C PRO A 162 -1.73 -21.55 10.29
N ASN A 163 -1.47 -20.99 11.48
CA ASN A 163 -2.48 -20.35 12.32
C ASN A 163 -2.27 -18.83 12.48
N ASN A 164 -1.22 -18.27 11.88
CA ASN A 164 -0.75 -16.92 12.16
C ASN A 164 -0.79 -15.99 10.94
N LEU A 165 -0.77 -16.52 9.70
CA LEU A 165 -0.74 -15.72 8.46
C LEU A 165 -1.98 -15.98 7.60
N ARG A 166 -2.57 -14.91 7.04
CA ARG A 166 -3.63 -14.96 6.02
C ARG A 166 -3.39 -13.95 4.91
N VAL A 167 -3.91 -14.27 3.73
CA VAL A 167 -3.96 -13.37 2.59
C VAL A 167 -5.41 -12.98 2.33
N PHE A 168 -5.65 -11.72 2.04
CA PHE A 168 -6.97 -11.13 1.80
C PHE A 168 -6.98 -10.46 0.43
N GLY A 169 -8.00 -10.67 -0.36
CA GLY A 169 -8.12 -10.03 -1.67
C GLY A 169 -9.49 -10.26 -2.33
N PRO A 170 -9.97 -9.32 -3.16
CA PRO A 170 -11.25 -9.45 -3.85
C PRO A 170 -11.09 -10.38 -5.06
N ASP A 171 -11.37 -11.67 -4.96
CA ASP A 171 -11.31 -12.73 -5.99
C ASP A 171 -10.12 -12.68 -6.99
N GLU A 172 -9.06 -11.96 -6.64
CA GLU A 172 -7.97 -11.59 -7.53
C GLU A 172 -6.64 -12.33 -7.24
N THR A 173 -6.62 -13.28 -6.31
CA THR A 173 -5.36 -13.93 -5.88
C THR A 173 -4.60 -14.55 -7.05
N ALA A 174 -5.28 -15.32 -7.90
CA ALA A 174 -4.68 -15.90 -9.10
C ALA A 174 -4.36 -14.84 -10.17
N SER A 175 -5.25 -13.88 -10.36
CA SER A 175 -5.04 -12.76 -11.29
C SER A 175 -3.82 -11.92 -10.92
N ASN A 176 -3.56 -11.71 -9.63
CA ASN A 176 -2.38 -11.01 -9.12
C ASN A 176 -1.12 -11.89 -9.05
N ARG A 177 -1.16 -13.08 -9.68
CA ARG A 177 -0.05 -14.05 -9.74
C ARG A 177 0.39 -14.60 -8.38
N LEU A 178 -0.52 -14.63 -7.40
CA LEU A 178 -0.29 -15.21 -6.08
C LEU A 178 -0.80 -16.66 -5.96
N GLN A 179 -1.23 -17.30 -7.06
CA GLN A 179 -1.83 -18.63 -7.08
C GLN A 179 -0.96 -19.75 -6.51
N ALA A 180 0.35 -19.57 -6.42
CA ALA A 180 1.25 -20.54 -5.76
C ALA A 180 0.81 -20.86 -4.32
N ILE A 181 0.13 -19.92 -3.65
CA ILE A 181 -0.42 -20.11 -2.30
C ILE A 181 -1.38 -21.30 -2.24
N TYR A 182 -2.12 -21.57 -3.31
CA TYR A 182 -3.09 -22.67 -3.36
C TYR A 182 -2.46 -24.06 -3.31
N GLU A 183 -1.17 -24.19 -3.54
CA GLU A 183 -0.43 -25.44 -3.33
C GLU A 183 -0.34 -25.85 -1.85
N ARG A 184 -0.48 -24.88 -0.93
CA ARG A 184 -0.37 -25.10 0.53
C ARG A 184 -1.61 -24.75 1.31
N SER A 185 -2.51 -23.96 0.75
CA SER A 185 -3.72 -23.53 1.40
C SER A 185 -4.87 -23.38 0.40
N LYS A 186 -6.03 -23.03 0.88
CA LYS A 186 -7.25 -22.83 0.09
C LYS A 186 -7.95 -21.55 0.48
N LYS A 187 -8.95 -21.16 -0.28
CA LYS A 187 -9.87 -20.06 0.05
C LYS A 187 -10.73 -20.45 1.25
N VAL A 188 -10.99 -19.53 2.14
CA VAL A 188 -11.90 -19.72 3.27
C VAL A 188 -13.33 -19.90 2.73
N TRP A 189 -13.94 -21.03 3.05
CA TRP A 189 -15.35 -21.28 2.73
C TRP A 189 -16.08 -21.72 4.00
N MET A 190 -17.06 -20.91 4.43
CA MET A 190 -17.73 -21.08 5.72
C MET A 190 -18.99 -21.94 5.62
N GLU A 191 -19.61 -21.98 4.43
CA GLU A 191 -20.82 -22.72 4.17
C GLU A 191 -20.54 -24.20 3.85
N GLU A 192 -21.60 -24.99 3.78
CA GLU A 192 -21.53 -26.36 3.27
C GLU A 192 -21.23 -26.34 1.77
N LEU A 193 -20.27 -27.18 1.36
CA LEU A 193 -19.91 -27.33 -0.05
C LEU A 193 -21.05 -28.05 -0.78
N ARG A 194 -21.65 -27.38 -1.74
CA ARG A 194 -22.67 -27.94 -2.63
C ARG A 194 -22.02 -28.74 -3.77
N PRO A 195 -22.79 -29.59 -4.49
CA PRO A 195 -22.24 -30.27 -5.65
C PRO A 195 -21.62 -29.36 -6.70
N GLU A 196 -22.19 -28.16 -6.88
CA GLU A 196 -21.72 -27.14 -7.83
C GLU A 196 -20.39 -26.52 -7.42
N ASP A 197 -20.07 -26.49 -6.12
CA ASP A 197 -18.84 -25.90 -5.58
C ASP A 197 -17.61 -26.83 -5.72
N ARG A 198 -17.83 -28.08 -6.15
CA ARG A 198 -16.78 -29.12 -6.14
C ARG A 198 -15.74 -28.96 -7.24
N ASP A 199 -16.11 -28.35 -8.36
CA ASP A 199 -15.17 -28.06 -9.45
C ASP A 199 -14.19 -26.93 -9.11
N GLY A 200 -14.46 -26.15 -8.08
CA GLY A 200 -13.61 -25.04 -7.64
C GLY A 200 -12.31 -25.47 -6.94
N GLY A 201 -12.18 -26.71 -6.45
CA GLY A 201 -10.95 -27.30 -5.85
C GLY A 201 -10.24 -26.54 -4.74
N GLU A 202 -10.45 -25.22 -4.68
CA GLU A 202 -9.69 -24.26 -3.89
C GLU A 202 -10.43 -23.80 -2.62
N LEU A 203 -11.45 -24.53 -2.15
CA LEU A 203 -12.30 -24.16 -1.02
C LEU A 203 -12.05 -25.03 0.21
N ALA A 204 -11.90 -24.44 1.39
CA ALA A 204 -11.80 -25.15 2.67
C ALA A 204 -12.17 -24.24 3.85
N ARG A 205 -12.76 -24.82 4.92
CA ARG A 205 -13.11 -24.08 6.15
C ARG A 205 -11.89 -23.42 6.81
N GLN A 206 -10.74 -24.09 6.78
CA GLN A 206 -9.48 -23.62 7.39
C GLN A 206 -8.54 -22.96 6.37
N GLY A 207 -9.05 -22.54 5.22
CA GLY A 207 -8.27 -21.83 4.22
C GLY A 207 -7.57 -20.58 4.76
N ARG A 208 -6.44 -20.21 4.16
CA ARG A 208 -5.66 -19.04 4.54
C ARG A 208 -5.82 -17.87 3.58
N VAL A 209 -6.56 -18.07 2.48
CA VAL A 209 -6.93 -17.02 1.54
C VAL A 209 -8.39 -16.62 1.81
N VAL A 210 -8.62 -15.35 2.09
CA VAL A 210 -9.95 -14.77 2.31
C VAL A 210 -10.28 -13.95 1.07
N GLU A 211 -11.19 -14.45 0.25
CA GLU A 211 -11.68 -13.73 -0.93
C GLU A 211 -13.14 -13.31 -0.75
N MET A 212 -13.43 -12.08 -1.16
CA MET A 212 -14.76 -11.50 -1.14
C MET A 212 -14.79 -10.29 -2.08
N LEU A 213 -15.82 -10.14 -2.89
CA LEU A 213 -16.02 -8.97 -3.75
C LEU A 213 -16.42 -7.73 -2.92
N SER A 214 -15.57 -7.37 -1.98
CA SER A 214 -15.70 -6.19 -1.12
C SER A 214 -14.37 -5.88 -0.45
N GLU A 215 -13.56 -5.07 -1.09
CA GLU A 215 -12.25 -4.63 -0.59
C GLU A 215 -12.36 -3.97 0.79
N HIS A 216 -13.40 -3.17 0.98
CA HIS A 216 -13.69 -2.47 2.23
C HIS A 216 -13.91 -3.47 3.39
N THR A 217 -14.72 -4.51 3.18
CA THR A 217 -14.96 -5.56 4.18
C THR A 217 -13.69 -6.36 4.46
N LEU A 218 -12.93 -6.71 3.41
CA LEU A 218 -11.69 -7.47 3.55
C LEU A 218 -10.63 -6.71 4.36
N VAL A 219 -10.50 -5.40 4.14
CA VAL A 219 -9.58 -4.58 4.95
C VAL A 219 -10.04 -4.49 6.40
N GLY A 220 -11.35 -4.39 6.65
CA GLY A 220 -11.89 -4.49 8.02
C GLY A 220 -11.61 -5.84 8.68
N MET A 221 -11.72 -6.94 7.93
CA MET A 221 -11.36 -8.28 8.42
C MET A 221 -9.86 -8.41 8.68
N LEU A 222 -9.00 -7.88 7.80
CA LEU A 222 -7.55 -7.82 8.00
C LEU A 222 -7.23 -7.03 9.27
N GLU A 223 -7.80 -5.84 9.45
CA GLU A 223 -7.60 -5.00 10.63
C GLU A 223 -7.93 -5.79 11.92
N GLY A 224 -9.11 -6.42 11.99
CA GLY A 224 -9.49 -7.27 13.10
C GLY A 224 -8.51 -8.44 13.33
N TYR A 225 -7.98 -9.01 12.27
CA TYR A 225 -7.01 -10.09 12.33
C TYR A 225 -5.66 -9.64 12.94
N LEU A 226 -5.16 -8.46 12.52
CA LEU A 226 -3.97 -7.84 13.09
C LEU A 226 -4.17 -7.48 14.58
N LEU A 227 -5.32 -6.90 14.92
CA LEU A 227 -5.67 -6.53 16.29
C LEU A 227 -5.75 -7.72 17.25
N THR A 228 -5.90 -8.94 16.74
CA THR A 228 -5.86 -10.19 17.51
C THR A 228 -4.49 -10.87 17.53
N GLY A 229 -3.43 -10.16 17.13
CA GLY A 229 -2.03 -10.62 17.23
C GLY A 229 -1.54 -11.48 16.08
N ARG A 230 -2.22 -11.45 14.94
CA ARG A 230 -1.89 -12.25 13.75
C ARG A 230 -1.34 -11.38 12.64
N TYR A 231 -0.87 -12.00 11.54
CA TYR A 231 -0.31 -11.34 10.37
C TYR A 231 -1.21 -11.52 9.16
N GLY A 232 -1.23 -10.52 8.29
CA GLY A 232 -1.96 -10.61 7.05
C GLY A 232 -1.41 -9.69 5.97
N LEU A 233 -1.70 -10.04 4.72
CA LEU A 233 -1.44 -9.23 3.53
C LEU A 233 -2.74 -9.07 2.77
N PHE A 234 -3.09 -7.83 2.43
CA PHE A 234 -4.16 -7.50 1.51
C PHE A 234 -3.59 -7.21 0.13
N HIS A 235 -4.24 -7.69 -0.92
CA HIS A 235 -3.88 -7.35 -2.30
C HIS A 235 -5.11 -6.87 -3.07
N THR A 236 -4.91 -5.95 -4.00
CA THR A 236 -5.96 -5.44 -4.89
C THR A 236 -5.38 -4.82 -6.14
N TYR A 237 -6.21 -4.58 -7.15
CA TYR A 237 -5.85 -3.77 -8.31
C TYR A 237 -5.69 -2.30 -7.90
N GLU A 238 -4.77 -1.61 -8.57
CA GLU A 238 -4.40 -0.24 -8.21
C GLU A 238 -5.61 0.72 -8.23
N ALA A 239 -6.40 0.68 -9.30
CA ALA A 239 -7.55 1.56 -9.43
C ALA A 239 -8.63 1.34 -8.35
N PHE A 240 -8.72 0.13 -7.78
CA PHE A 240 -9.71 -0.19 -6.75
C PHE A 240 -9.21 0.08 -5.33
N ALA A 241 -7.94 0.42 -5.16
CA ALA A 241 -7.39 0.78 -3.85
C ALA A 241 -8.11 1.98 -3.21
N HIS A 242 -8.74 2.85 -3.97
CA HIS A 242 -9.57 3.94 -3.42
C HIS A 242 -10.77 3.45 -2.61
N VAL A 243 -11.31 2.25 -2.88
CA VAL A 243 -12.41 1.65 -2.11
C VAL A 243 -12.02 1.46 -0.65
N ILE A 244 -10.75 1.17 -0.36
CA ILE A 244 -10.26 0.94 1.00
C ILE A 244 -9.80 2.22 1.73
N ALA A 245 -9.88 3.38 1.10
CA ALA A 245 -9.30 4.63 1.64
C ALA A 245 -9.80 4.98 3.04
N SER A 246 -11.09 4.78 3.33
CA SER A 246 -11.66 5.07 4.65
C SER A 246 -11.15 4.12 5.72
N MET A 247 -11.02 2.83 5.43
CA MET A 247 -10.50 1.82 6.37
C MET A 247 -9.01 2.03 6.63
N PHE A 248 -8.23 2.27 5.56
CA PHE A 248 -6.82 2.63 5.69
C PHE A 248 -6.62 3.88 6.58
N ASN A 249 -7.42 4.94 6.35
CA ASN A 249 -7.38 6.16 7.17
C ASN A 249 -7.67 5.86 8.65
N GLN A 250 -8.67 5.04 8.93
CA GLN A 250 -9.05 4.66 10.28
C GLN A 250 -7.90 3.91 10.97
N HIS A 251 -7.31 2.91 10.30
CA HIS A 251 -6.22 2.11 10.85
C HIS A 251 -4.96 2.94 11.09
N ALA A 252 -4.53 3.76 10.12
CA ALA A 252 -3.37 4.62 10.26
C ALA A 252 -3.52 5.64 11.40
N LYS A 253 -4.70 6.25 11.54
CA LYS A 253 -5.00 7.17 12.66
C LYS A 253 -5.06 6.45 14.00
N TRP A 254 -5.58 5.23 14.03
CA TRP A 254 -5.58 4.42 15.23
C TRP A 254 -4.15 4.07 15.68
N LEU A 255 -3.27 3.66 14.77
CA LEU A 255 -1.86 3.41 15.07
C LEU A 255 -1.16 4.66 15.62
N GLU A 256 -1.38 5.81 14.99
CA GLU A 256 -0.83 7.10 15.42
C GLU A 256 -1.32 7.45 16.84
N SER A 257 -2.62 7.31 17.10
CA SER A 257 -3.20 7.54 18.43
C SER A 257 -2.64 6.58 19.47
N CYS A 258 -2.46 5.31 19.14
CA CYS A 258 -1.89 4.33 20.06
C CYS A 258 -0.44 4.67 20.41
N ARG A 259 0.34 5.15 19.44
CA ARG A 259 1.74 5.52 19.64
C ARG A 259 1.89 6.66 20.67
N HIS A 260 1.02 7.66 20.61
CA HIS A 260 1.12 8.86 21.43
C HIS A 260 0.28 8.81 22.71
N HIS A 261 -0.87 8.12 22.70
CA HIS A 261 -1.85 8.20 23.78
C HIS A 261 -2.11 6.88 24.52
N ALA A 262 -1.65 5.75 23.97
CA ALA A 262 -1.85 4.44 24.59
C ALA A 262 -0.55 3.61 24.64
N PRO A 263 0.49 4.10 25.37
CA PRO A 263 1.81 3.43 25.41
C PRO A 263 1.77 2.04 26.05
N TRP A 264 0.67 1.70 26.74
CA TRP A 264 0.44 0.39 27.34
C TRP A 264 0.04 -0.68 26.30
N ARG A 265 -0.35 -0.29 25.08
CA ARG A 265 -0.69 -1.27 24.03
C ARG A 265 0.55 -1.92 23.47
N ALA A 266 0.52 -3.26 23.42
CA ALA A 266 1.56 -4.02 22.77
C ALA A 266 1.51 -3.83 21.24
N SER A 267 2.67 -3.87 20.60
CA SER A 267 2.81 -3.70 19.16
C SER A 267 2.11 -4.81 18.40
N ILE A 268 1.37 -4.45 17.36
CA ILE A 268 0.72 -5.39 16.44
C ILE A 268 1.54 -5.58 15.16
N ALA A 269 1.19 -6.61 14.39
CA ALA A 269 1.77 -6.85 13.07
C ALA A 269 1.44 -5.71 12.08
N PRO A 270 2.27 -5.49 11.05
CA PRO A 270 2.03 -4.44 10.08
C PRO A 270 0.74 -4.69 9.28
N TRP A 271 0.07 -3.60 8.94
CA TRP A 271 -0.94 -3.60 7.89
C TRP A 271 -0.23 -3.50 6.54
N THR A 272 -0.25 -4.56 5.73
CA THR A 272 0.49 -4.60 4.45
C THR A 272 -0.48 -4.76 3.30
N CYS A 273 -0.39 -3.84 2.33
CA CYS A 273 -1.17 -3.82 1.10
C CYS A 273 -0.24 -3.95 -0.11
N LEU A 274 -0.48 -4.96 -0.93
CA LEU A 274 0.11 -5.10 -2.26
C LEU A 274 -0.87 -4.53 -3.28
N ILE A 275 -0.49 -3.48 -3.95
CA ILE A 275 -1.18 -2.95 -5.12
C ILE A 275 -0.54 -3.54 -6.36
N SER A 276 -1.34 -4.24 -7.12
CA SER A 276 -0.96 -4.91 -8.36
C SER A 276 -1.87 -4.46 -9.51
N SER A 277 -1.69 -5.00 -10.71
CA SER A 277 -2.46 -4.54 -11.88
C SER A 277 -2.37 -3.02 -12.03
N THR A 278 -1.14 -2.55 -12.12
CA THR A 278 -0.81 -1.12 -12.09
C THR A 278 -1.31 -0.37 -13.32
N VAL A 279 -1.49 0.93 -13.20
CA VAL A 279 -2.00 1.81 -14.24
C VAL A 279 -1.33 1.58 -15.60
N TRP A 280 -0.02 1.35 -15.62
CA TRP A 280 0.78 1.21 -16.84
C TRP A 280 0.60 -0.13 -17.58
N ARG A 281 -0.07 -1.09 -16.95
CA ARG A 281 -0.36 -2.42 -17.51
C ARG A 281 -1.85 -2.73 -17.52
N GLN A 282 -2.68 -1.68 -17.43
CA GLN A 282 -4.13 -1.73 -17.60
C GLN A 282 -4.57 -1.06 -18.92
N ASP A 283 -3.70 -1.05 -19.88
CA ASP A 283 -3.91 -0.59 -21.25
C ASP A 283 -5.13 -1.24 -21.91
N HIS A 284 -5.32 -2.55 -21.71
CA HIS A 284 -6.42 -3.35 -22.29
C HIS A 284 -7.77 -3.16 -21.57
N ASN A 285 -7.78 -2.76 -20.31
CA ASN A 285 -9.00 -2.52 -19.53
C ASN A 285 -9.50 -1.07 -19.61
N GLY A 286 -8.64 -0.15 -20.06
CA GLY A 286 -8.97 1.26 -20.21
C GLY A 286 -9.11 2.03 -18.91
N PHE A 287 -9.71 3.20 -18.99
CA PHE A 287 -9.72 4.22 -17.95
C PHE A 287 -10.25 3.77 -16.59
N THR A 288 -11.22 2.87 -16.54
CA THR A 288 -11.82 2.37 -15.28
C THR A 288 -10.83 1.62 -14.39
N HIS A 289 -9.70 1.18 -14.94
CA HIS A 289 -8.66 0.43 -14.25
C HIS A 289 -7.35 1.23 -14.15
N GLN A 290 -7.37 2.51 -14.44
CA GLN A 290 -6.18 3.37 -14.53
C GLN A 290 -6.26 4.52 -13.53
N ASP A 291 -5.88 4.26 -12.26
CA ASP A 291 -5.86 5.29 -11.21
C ASP A 291 -4.79 4.97 -10.14
N PRO A 292 -3.63 5.64 -10.14
CA PRO A 292 -2.59 5.47 -9.12
C PRO A 292 -2.77 6.37 -7.88
N GLY A 293 -3.89 7.08 -7.74
CA GLY A 293 -4.07 8.14 -6.74
C GLY A 293 -4.08 7.69 -5.27
N PHE A 294 -4.22 6.39 -5.00
CA PHE A 294 -4.13 5.90 -3.63
C PHE A 294 -2.75 6.14 -2.99
N ILE A 295 -1.68 6.21 -3.80
CA ILE A 295 -0.33 6.57 -3.34
C ILE A 295 -0.31 7.98 -2.75
N ASP A 296 -0.97 8.94 -3.41
CA ASP A 296 -1.09 10.32 -2.93
C ASP A 296 -1.83 10.42 -1.61
N LEU A 297 -2.90 9.62 -1.44
CA LEU A 297 -3.64 9.54 -0.18
C LEU A 297 -2.72 9.05 0.96
N THR A 298 -1.93 8.03 0.71
CA THR A 298 -1.00 7.47 1.71
C THR A 298 0.08 8.46 2.09
N GLY A 299 0.57 9.25 1.14
CA GLY A 299 1.54 10.32 1.35
C GLY A 299 1.09 11.44 2.29
N ASN A 300 -0.22 11.52 2.61
CA ASN A 300 -0.79 12.50 3.54
C ASN A 300 -0.82 12.03 5.01
N LYS A 301 -0.34 10.82 5.29
CA LYS A 301 -0.35 10.25 6.65
C LYS A 301 0.94 10.53 7.39
N SER A 302 0.93 10.32 8.70
CA SER A 302 2.13 10.44 9.53
C SER A 302 3.24 9.51 9.01
N GLY A 303 4.44 10.07 8.86
CA GLY A 303 5.63 9.31 8.50
C GLY A 303 5.99 8.23 9.50
N ASP A 304 5.52 8.38 10.74
CA ASP A 304 5.76 7.37 11.79
C ASP A 304 5.07 6.04 11.52
N VAL A 305 3.94 6.06 10.81
CA VAL A 305 3.08 4.87 10.64
C VAL A 305 2.89 4.43 9.20
N VAL A 306 3.37 5.16 8.19
CA VAL A 306 3.15 4.79 6.78
C VAL A 306 4.46 4.61 6.03
N ARG A 307 4.52 3.60 5.17
CA ARG A 307 5.63 3.27 4.27
C ARG A 307 5.07 3.06 2.85
N VAL A 308 5.79 3.54 1.85
CA VAL A 308 5.44 3.29 0.43
C VAL A 308 6.67 2.79 -0.31
N TYR A 309 6.50 1.66 -0.99
CA TYR A 309 7.54 0.96 -1.72
C TYR A 309 7.17 0.79 -3.19
N LEU A 310 8.11 1.06 -4.08
CA LEU A 310 7.98 0.86 -5.52
C LEU A 310 9.16 -0.01 -6.02
N PRO A 311 9.14 -1.32 -5.74
CA PRO A 311 10.18 -2.23 -6.18
C PRO A 311 10.25 -2.30 -7.71
N ALA A 312 11.47 -2.20 -8.26
CA ALA A 312 11.67 -2.20 -9.71
C ALA A 312 11.63 -3.61 -10.33
N ASP A 313 11.90 -4.64 -9.55
CA ASP A 313 11.98 -6.04 -9.98
C ASP A 313 11.58 -7.03 -8.87
N ALA A 314 11.58 -8.32 -9.18
CA ALA A 314 11.18 -9.38 -8.26
C ALA A 314 12.09 -9.47 -7.02
N ASN A 315 13.40 -9.32 -7.19
CA ASN A 315 14.33 -9.40 -6.07
C ASN A 315 14.19 -8.19 -5.14
N CYS A 316 13.89 -7.00 -5.69
CA CYS A 316 13.52 -5.84 -4.88
C CYS A 316 12.21 -6.06 -4.12
N LEU A 317 11.20 -6.68 -4.76
CA LEU A 317 9.94 -7.00 -4.09
C LEU A 317 10.13 -8.02 -2.96
N LEU A 318 10.96 -9.05 -3.15
CA LEU A 318 11.31 -10.01 -2.10
C LEU A 318 12.04 -9.32 -0.92
N ALA A 319 12.98 -8.41 -1.20
CA ALA A 319 13.67 -7.65 -0.18
C ALA A 319 12.73 -6.67 0.57
N VAL A 320 11.80 -6.03 -0.13
CA VAL A 320 10.74 -5.20 0.50
C VAL A 320 9.84 -6.06 1.38
N ALA A 321 9.46 -7.26 0.94
CA ALA A 321 8.60 -8.16 1.73
C ALA A 321 9.26 -8.61 3.04
N GLU A 322 10.61 -8.71 3.10
CA GLU A 322 11.34 -8.98 4.34
C GLU A 322 11.05 -7.94 5.42
N GLU A 323 10.98 -6.68 5.03
CA GLU A 323 10.74 -5.54 5.93
C GLU A 323 9.23 -5.35 6.17
N ALA A 324 8.46 -5.27 5.09
CA ALA A 324 7.05 -4.91 5.13
C ALA A 324 6.14 -5.93 5.82
N LEU A 325 6.53 -7.21 5.90
CA LEU A 325 5.75 -8.23 6.59
C LEU A 325 6.05 -8.34 8.08
N VAL A 326 7.12 -7.69 8.58
CA VAL A 326 7.56 -7.88 9.97
C VAL A 326 7.66 -6.59 10.80
N GLU A 327 7.88 -5.41 10.18
CA GLU A 327 7.97 -4.13 10.90
C GLU A 327 6.64 -3.83 11.62
N PRO A 328 6.61 -3.78 12.96
CA PRO A 328 5.36 -3.64 13.69
C PRO A 328 4.83 -2.20 13.68
N ASN A 329 3.51 -2.05 13.88
CA ASN A 329 2.82 -0.76 14.04
C ASN A 329 2.95 0.18 12.83
N VAL A 330 3.04 -0.36 11.63
CA VAL A 330 3.10 0.42 10.38
C VAL A 330 2.08 -0.06 9.37
N CYS A 331 1.76 0.83 8.44
CA CYS A 331 1.00 0.56 7.23
C CYS A 331 1.95 0.59 6.03
N ASN A 332 2.10 -0.52 5.35
CA ASN A 332 2.94 -0.65 4.16
C ASN A 332 2.08 -0.68 2.91
N LEU A 333 2.41 0.17 1.96
CA LEU A 333 1.89 0.13 0.60
C LEU A 333 3.02 -0.31 -0.33
N ILE A 334 2.82 -1.42 -1.04
CA ILE A 334 3.76 -1.95 -2.02
C ILE A 334 3.08 -1.88 -3.39
N VAL A 335 3.70 -1.20 -4.35
CA VAL A 335 3.20 -1.06 -5.72
C VAL A 335 4.09 -1.87 -6.64
N SER A 336 3.56 -2.95 -7.20
CA SER A 336 4.31 -3.84 -8.09
C SER A 336 3.38 -4.57 -9.04
N ASP A 337 3.59 -4.42 -10.33
CA ASP A 337 2.74 -5.03 -11.34
C ASP A 337 2.85 -6.57 -11.39
N LYS A 338 1.80 -7.19 -11.90
CA LYS A 338 1.66 -8.65 -12.02
C LYS A 338 2.21 -9.25 -13.30
N GLN A 339 2.50 -8.42 -14.30
CA GLN A 339 3.05 -8.91 -15.57
C GLN A 339 4.55 -9.20 -15.45
N GLU A 340 5.12 -9.79 -16.49
CA GLU A 340 6.56 -10.03 -16.53
C GLU A 340 7.32 -8.75 -16.85
N HIS A 341 8.29 -8.43 -16.01
CA HIS A 341 9.18 -7.27 -16.13
C HIS A 341 10.64 -7.70 -16.22
N LEU A 342 11.47 -6.83 -16.79
CA LEU A 342 12.92 -7.01 -16.78
C LEU A 342 13.45 -7.01 -15.34
N GLN A 343 14.46 -7.83 -15.11
CA GLN A 343 15.08 -8.01 -13.79
C GLN A 343 16.47 -7.34 -13.81
N TYR A 344 16.80 -6.59 -12.77
CA TYR A 344 17.95 -5.70 -12.77
C TYR A 344 18.98 -6.03 -11.71
N LEU A 345 18.56 -6.45 -10.52
CA LEU A 345 19.42 -6.63 -9.36
C LEU A 345 19.41 -8.09 -8.87
N SER A 346 20.57 -8.60 -8.45
CA SER A 346 20.60 -9.83 -7.63
C SER A 346 19.88 -9.58 -6.28
N LEU A 347 19.52 -10.64 -5.56
CA LEU A 347 18.86 -10.49 -4.25
C LEU A 347 19.74 -9.70 -3.26
N GLU A 348 21.06 -9.91 -3.24
CA GLU A 348 21.99 -9.19 -2.40
C GLU A 348 22.03 -7.68 -2.75
N GLN A 349 22.11 -7.37 -4.04
CA GLN A 349 22.05 -5.99 -4.52
C GLN A 349 20.70 -5.35 -4.19
N ALA A 350 19.60 -6.08 -4.34
CA ALA A 350 18.26 -5.63 -4.01
C ALA A 350 18.10 -5.32 -2.51
N ARG A 351 18.61 -6.17 -1.63
CA ARG A 351 18.64 -5.89 -0.18
C ARG A 351 19.41 -4.61 0.14
N SER A 352 20.59 -4.44 -0.45
CA SER A 352 21.37 -3.21 -0.28
C SER A 352 20.63 -1.98 -0.81
N HIS A 353 19.95 -2.11 -1.95
CA HIS A 353 19.16 -1.05 -2.56
C HIS A 353 17.96 -0.66 -1.69
N VAL A 354 17.18 -1.64 -1.22
CA VAL A 354 16.04 -1.42 -0.33
C VAL A 354 16.47 -0.81 1.01
N ALA A 355 17.59 -1.25 1.58
CA ALA A 355 18.12 -0.68 2.81
C ALA A 355 18.45 0.81 2.66
N LYS A 356 18.98 1.23 1.51
CA LYS A 356 19.29 2.64 1.20
C LYS A 356 18.06 3.47 0.83
N GLY A 357 17.02 2.84 0.30
CA GLY A 357 15.79 3.48 -0.16
C GLY A 357 15.90 4.16 -1.53
N ILE A 358 17.05 4.73 -1.87
CA ILE A 358 17.41 5.24 -3.20
C ILE A 358 18.74 4.64 -3.59
N GLY A 359 18.83 4.08 -4.79
CA GLY A 359 20.04 3.48 -5.33
C GLY A 359 20.59 4.22 -6.53
N LEU A 360 21.90 4.51 -6.51
CA LEU A 360 22.66 4.85 -7.69
C LEU A 360 22.94 3.54 -8.46
N TRP A 361 22.44 3.45 -9.67
CA TRP A 361 22.70 2.31 -10.55
C TRP A 361 23.93 2.60 -11.42
N SER A 362 25.12 2.29 -10.89
CA SER A 362 26.40 2.56 -11.55
C SER A 362 26.51 1.87 -12.91
N TRP A 363 25.96 0.66 -13.06
CA TRP A 363 25.93 -0.06 -14.32
C TRP A 363 25.10 0.65 -15.42
N ALA A 364 24.12 1.48 -15.00
CA ALA A 364 23.31 2.30 -15.89
C ALA A 364 23.77 3.77 -15.96
N SER A 365 24.76 4.17 -15.19
CA SER A 365 25.33 5.53 -15.16
C SER A 365 26.65 5.60 -15.93
N ASN A 366 27.02 6.77 -16.48
CA ASN A 366 28.30 7.03 -17.12
C ASN A 366 28.98 8.31 -16.60
N ASP A 367 28.60 8.75 -15.41
CA ASP A 367 29.19 9.90 -14.69
C ASP A 367 30.39 9.52 -13.80
N HIS A 368 30.99 8.35 -14.04
CA HIS A 368 32.15 7.85 -13.32
C HIS A 368 33.34 7.75 -14.24
N SER A 369 34.27 8.70 -14.17
CA SER A 369 35.58 8.57 -14.76
C SER A 369 36.60 8.25 -13.68
N SER A 370 37.49 7.30 -13.94
CA SER A 370 38.66 6.95 -13.08
C SER A 370 38.35 6.64 -11.59
N GLY A 371 37.17 6.05 -11.29
CA GLY A 371 36.87 5.53 -9.96
C GLY A 371 36.35 6.54 -8.93
N GLN A 372 36.16 7.79 -9.31
CA GLN A 372 35.43 8.79 -8.53
C GLN A 372 34.19 9.28 -9.28
N PRO A 373 33.06 9.55 -8.60
CA PRO A 373 31.91 10.13 -9.25
C PRO A 373 32.22 11.58 -9.68
N ASP A 374 32.16 11.81 -11.00
CA ASP A 374 32.15 13.16 -11.56
C ASP A 374 30.75 13.75 -11.45
N GLU A 375 30.62 15.09 -11.52
CA GLU A 375 29.29 15.70 -11.61
C GLU A 375 28.61 15.31 -12.91
N PRO A 376 27.37 14.75 -12.87
CA PRO A 376 26.62 14.46 -14.09
C PRO A 376 26.16 15.75 -14.76
N ASP A 377 25.87 15.67 -16.05
CA ASP A 377 25.19 16.75 -16.78
C ASP A 377 23.68 16.71 -16.54
N VAL A 378 23.14 15.51 -16.24
CA VAL A 378 21.74 15.25 -15.93
C VAL A 378 21.60 14.06 -14.99
N VAL A 379 20.62 14.15 -14.07
CA VAL A 379 20.18 13.02 -13.27
C VAL A 379 18.88 12.47 -13.87
N MET A 380 18.85 11.19 -14.20
CA MET A 380 17.64 10.47 -14.60
C MET A 380 17.19 9.56 -13.45
N ALA A 381 16.15 9.99 -12.75
CA ALA A 381 15.59 9.27 -11.63
C ALA A 381 14.29 8.58 -12.01
N CYS A 382 13.99 7.43 -11.39
CA CYS A 382 12.77 6.68 -11.64
C CYS A 382 12.25 6.00 -10.38
N ALA A 383 10.93 5.79 -10.33
CA ALA A 383 10.26 5.01 -9.29
C ALA A 383 9.06 4.27 -9.86
N GLY A 384 9.02 2.95 -9.67
CA GLY A 384 8.07 2.01 -10.26
C GLY A 384 8.68 1.19 -11.40
N ASP A 385 8.07 0.06 -11.73
CA ASP A 385 8.57 -0.92 -12.70
C ASP A 385 8.63 -0.37 -14.14
N ILE A 386 7.51 0.08 -14.70
CA ILE A 386 7.46 0.64 -16.06
C ILE A 386 8.26 1.95 -16.19
N PRO A 387 8.14 2.95 -15.29
CA PRO A 387 8.99 4.12 -15.32
C PRO A 387 10.49 3.79 -15.30
N THR A 388 10.89 2.74 -14.58
CA THR A 388 12.28 2.28 -14.56
C THR A 388 12.70 1.73 -15.93
N GLN A 389 11.89 0.87 -16.55
CA GLN A 389 12.17 0.34 -17.88
C GLN A 389 12.32 1.44 -18.93
N GLU A 390 11.39 2.38 -18.97
CA GLU A 390 11.40 3.48 -19.93
C GLU A 390 12.56 4.46 -19.70
N THR A 391 12.92 4.70 -18.44
CA THR A 391 14.10 5.51 -18.09
C THR A 391 15.39 4.85 -18.58
N LEU A 392 15.55 3.56 -18.37
CA LEU A 392 16.73 2.82 -18.85
C LEU A 392 16.80 2.81 -20.39
N ALA A 393 15.67 2.61 -21.06
CA ALA A 393 15.63 2.68 -22.52
C ALA A 393 15.98 4.08 -23.06
N ALA A 394 15.54 5.13 -22.37
CA ALA A 394 15.95 6.50 -22.71
C ALA A 394 17.44 6.73 -22.50
N VAL A 395 18.02 6.20 -21.42
CA VAL A 395 19.47 6.27 -21.15
C VAL A 395 20.28 5.56 -22.23
N GLU A 396 19.81 4.39 -22.69
CA GLU A 396 20.46 3.68 -23.78
C GLU A 396 20.50 4.52 -25.09
N ILE A 397 19.36 5.13 -25.47
CA ILE A 397 19.29 6.04 -26.62
C ILE A 397 20.25 7.23 -26.44
N LEU A 398 20.26 7.86 -25.27
CA LEU A 398 21.18 8.98 -24.97
C LEU A 398 22.65 8.58 -25.08
N ARG A 399 23.01 7.37 -24.67
CA ARG A 399 24.40 6.87 -24.80
C ARG A 399 24.80 6.63 -26.24
N GLN A 400 23.87 6.18 -27.07
CA GLN A 400 24.13 5.96 -28.50
C GLN A 400 24.26 7.28 -29.26
N GLU A 401 23.35 8.22 -29.00
CA GLU A 401 23.24 9.47 -29.75
C GLU A 401 24.10 10.61 -29.21
N LEU A 402 24.39 10.59 -27.89
CA LEU A 402 25.13 11.63 -27.17
C LEU A 402 26.13 10.98 -26.19
N PRO A 403 27.14 10.27 -26.69
CA PRO A 403 28.06 9.50 -25.84
C PRO A 403 28.88 10.38 -24.84
N GLU A 404 29.03 11.66 -25.13
CA GLU A 404 29.70 12.61 -24.24
C GLU A 404 28.83 13.10 -23.06
N LEU A 405 27.52 12.86 -23.12
CA LEU A 405 26.60 13.30 -22.05
C LEU A 405 26.74 12.40 -20.83
N ARG A 406 27.06 13.00 -19.69
CA ARG A 406 27.19 12.28 -18.42
C ARG A 406 25.84 12.18 -17.74
N VAL A 407 25.32 10.97 -17.70
CA VAL A 407 24.01 10.63 -17.11
C VAL A 407 24.19 9.84 -15.83
N ARG A 408 23.57 10.29 -14.76
CA ARG A 408 23.43 9.54 -13.50
C ARG A 408 22.04 8.93 -13.43
N VAL A 409 21.96 7.62 -13.15
CA VAL A 409 20.69 6.91 -13.03
C VAL A 409 20.42 6.57 -11.57
N LEU A 410 19.26 7.00 -11.07
CA LEU A 410 18.80 6.75 -9.71
C LEU A 410 17.46 5.98 -9.75
N ASN A 411 17.35 4.92 -8.94
CA ASN A 411 16.08 4.26 -8.71
C ASN A 411 15.62 4.44 -7.27
N VAL A 412 14.35 4.81 -7.08
CA VAL A 412 13.73 5.09 -5.79
C VAL A 412 12.78 3.96 -5.43
N VAL A 413 13.17 3.11 -4.49
CA VAL A 413 12.34 2.01 -4.00
C VAL A 413 11.52 2.39 -2.76
N LYS A 414 12.05 3.23 -1.87
CA LYS A 414 11.34 3.80 -0.72
C LYS A 414 10.95 5.24 -1.04
N LEU A 415 9.69 5.48 -1.34
CA LEU A 415 9.24 6.78 -1.83
C LEU A 415 9.57 7.93 -0.87
N PHE A 416 9.40 7.70 0.42
CA PHE A 416 9.66 8.72 1.44
C PHE A 416 11.16 8.98 1.72
N ALA A 417 12.07 8.24 1.10
CA ALA A 417 13.49 8.60 1.12
C ALA A 417 13.76 9.97 0.45
N LEU A 418 12.81 10.42 -0.38
CA LEU A 418 12.85 11.76 -0.99
C LEU A 418 12.64 12.89 0.03
N THR A 419 11.96 12.64 1.17
CA THR A 419 11.72 13.63 2.22
C THR A 419 12.92 13.78 3.16
N GLN A 420 12.88 14.81 4.03
CA GLN A 420 13.89 14.98 5.09
C GLN A 420 13.67 14.00 6.25
N PRO A 421 14.71 13.66 7.03
CA PRO A 421 14.59 12.76 8.20
C PRO A 421 13.62 13.28 9.28
N SER A 422 13.40 14.58 9.33
CA SER A 422 12.44 15.21 10.26
C SER A 422 10.98 14.95 9.88
N GLU A 423 10.72 14.55 8.63
CA GLU A 423 9.36 14.31 8.12
C GLU A 423 9.03 12.81 8.02
N HIS A 424 10.06 11.97 7.81
CA HIS A 424 9.84 10.53 7.68
C HIS A 424 11.10 9.74 8.07
N PRO A 425 10.99 8.58 8.76
CA PRO A 425 12.13 7.74 9.15
C PRO A 425 12.99 7.26 7.98
N HIS A 426 12.40 7.11 6.78
CA HIS A 426 13.14 6.78 5.56
C HIS A 426 13.84 7.98 4.91
N GLY A 427 13.55 9.22 5.35
CA GLY A 427 14.05 10.46 4.74
C GLY A 427 15.56 10.52 4.74
N LEU A 428 16.15 10.92 3.60
CA LEU A 428 17.59 11.12 3.49
C LEU A 428 18.02 12.45 4.11
N SER A 429 19.23 12.50 4.67
CA SER A 429 19.85 13.77 5.03
C SER A 429 20.01 14.67 3.79
N ASP A 430 20.05 15.99 3.97
CA ASP A 430 20.26 16.91 2.82
C ASP A 430 21.60 16.62 2.14
N ARG A 431 22.64 16.25 2.88
CA ARG A 431 23.94 15.86 2.34
C ARG A 431 23.84 14.62 1.43
N ASP A 432 23.17 13.57 1.89
CA ASP A 432 23.06 12.34 1.12
C ASP A 432 22.17 12.55 -0.10
N PHE A 433 21.10 13.34 0.05
CA PHE A 433 20.24 13.73 -1.04
C PHE A 433 20.99 14.54 -2.12
N ASP A 434 21.73 15.58 -1.71
CA ASP A 434 22.52 16.43 -2.63
C ASP A 434 23.63 15.62 -3.32
N THR A 435 24.21 14.62 -2.65
CA THR A 435 25.18 13.70 -3.27
C THR A 435 24.56 12.90 -4.42
N LEU A 436 23.31 12.47 -4.28
CA LEU A 436 22.61 11.69 -5.31
C LEU A 436 22.04 12.59 -6.42
N PHE A 437 21.25 13.61 -6.03
CA PHE A 437 20.47 14.45 -6.96
C PHE A 437 21.20 15.73 -7.40
N THR A 438 22.41 15.96 -6.92
CA THR A 438 23.18 17.19 -7.12
C THR A 438 22.49 18.43 -6.52
N THR A 439 23.14 19.59 -6.63
CA THR A 439 22.60 20.84 -6.06
C THR A 439 22.05 21.80 -7.11
N ASP A 440 22.30 21.54 -8.41
CA ASP A 440 22.03 22.49 -9.49
C ASP A 440 21.78 21.84 -10.88
N ARG A 441 22.00 20.52 -11.01
CA ARG A 441 21.81 19.84 -12.30
C ARG A 441 20.34 19.51 -12.55
N PRO A 442 19.88 19.45 -13.82
CA PRO A 442 18.56 18.97 -14.15
C PRO A 442 18.31 17.55 -13.65
N VAL A 443 17.14 17.32 -13.07
CA VAL A 443 16.68 16.01 -12.63
C VAL A 443 15.40 15.67 -13.41
N LEU A 444 15.49 14.70 -14.30
CA LEU A 444 14.33 14.11 -14.98
C LEU A 444 13.85 12.96 -14.09
N PHE A 445 12.67 13.11 -13.48
CA PHE A 445 12.11 12.09 -12.60
C PHE A 445 10.93 11.42 -13.26
N ASN A 446 11.07 10.15 -13.61
CA ASN A 446 10.00 9.33 -14.19
C ASN A 446 9.29 8.55 -13.08
N PHE A 447 8.04 8.92 -12.78
CA PHE A 447 7.30 8.45 -11.62
C PHE A 447 6.08 7.62 -12.00
N HIS A 448 5.81 6.60 -11.21
CA HIS A 448 4.67 5.72 -11.37
C HIS A 448 3.31 6.44 -11.28
N GLY A 449 3.15 7.30 -10.29
CA GLY A 449 1.90 8.00 -9.97
C GLY A 449 1.83 9.42 -10.51
N TYR A 450 1.05 10.27 -9.85
CA TYR A 450 0.90 11.68 -10.23
C TYR A 450 2.16 12.50 -9.92
N PRO A 451 2.65 13.32 -10.86
CA PRO A 451 3.89 14.11 -10.69
C PRO A 451 3.92 15.00 -9.45
N TRP A 452 2.76 15.51 -9.02
CA TRP A 452 2.64 16.39 -7.87
C TRP A 452 3.20 15.82 -6.58
N LEU A 453 3.09 14.51 -6.38
CA LEU A 453 3.60 13.86 -5.18
C LEU A 453 5.11 13.99 -5.06
N ILE A 454 5.85 13.81 -6.14
CA ILE A 454 7.32 13.99 -6.14
C ILE A 454 7.70 15.43 -5.81
N HIS A 455 7.03 16.41 -6.42
CA HIS A 455 7.26 17.81 -6.09
C HIS A 455 6.97 18.11 -4.62
N ARG A 456 5.90 17.53 -4.05
CA ARG A 456 5.59 17.67 -2.63
C ARG A 456 6.66 17.05 -1.74
N LEU A 457 7.20 15.88 -2.08
CA LEU A 457 8.20 15.20 -1.26
C LEU A 457 9.57 15.88 -1.32
N THR A 458 9.83 16.65 -2.39
CA THR A 458 11.14 17.30 -2.64
C THR A 458 11.13 18.82 -2.49
N TYR A 459 9.98 19.46 -2.18
CA TYR A 459 9.89 20.94 -2.22
C TYR A 459 10.86 21.66 -1.28
N ARG A 460 11.34 21.00 -0.23
CA ARG A 460 12.34 21.54 0.71
C ARG A 460 13.78 21.24 0.29
N ARG A 461 14.00 20.45 -0.76
CA ARG A 461 15.33 20.09 -1.23
C ARG A 461 15.95 21.24 -2.01
N ARG A 462 17.24 21.42 -1.87
CA ARG A 462 17.98 22.53 -2.48
C ARG A 462 17.79 22.59 -4.00
N ASN A 463 17.86 21.44 -4.67
CA ASN A 463 17.75 21.34 -6.14
C ASN A 463 16.32 21.24 -6.64
N HIS A 464 15.28 21.51 -5.83
CA HIS A 464 13.88 21.29 -6.20
C HIS A 464 13.45 21.98 -7.51
N ALA A 465 13.96 23.22 -7.75
CA ALA A 465 13.63 23.98 -8.94
C ALA A 465 14.02 23.29 -10.27
N ASN A 466 14.98 22.38 -10.23
CA ASN A 466 15.47 21.63 -11.38
C ASN A 466 14.83 20.23 -11.53
N PHE A 467 13.84 19.90 -10.68
CA PHE A 467 13.09 18.66 -10.82
C PHE A 467 12.01 18.79 -11.90
N HIS A 468 12.13 17.97 -12.93
CA HIS A 468 11.20 17.86 -14.04
C HIS A 468 10.57 16.46 -13.97
N VAL A 469 9.34 16.40 -13.43
CA VAL A 469 8.69 15.14 -13.12
C VAL A 469 7.73 14.74 -14.22
N ARG A 470 7.82 13.48 -14.67
CA ARG A 470 6.87 12.81 -15.52
C ARG A 470 6.14 11.75 -14.72
N GLY A 471 4.89 11.47 -15.06
CA GLY A 471 4.03 10.52 -14.38
C GLY A 471 2.65 10.49 -15.01
N TYR A 472 1.71 9.82 -14.38
CA TYR A 472 0.35 9.70 -14.87
C TYR A 472 -0.37 11.06 -14.89
N LYS A 473 -1.13 11.35 -15.96
CA LYS A 473 -1.77 12.64 -16.22
C LYS A 473 -3.23 12.50 -16.64
N GLU A 474 -3.91 11.44 -16.27
CA GLU A 474 -5.28 11.14 -16.71
C GLU A 474 -5.41 11.08 -18.25
N LYS A 475 -4.40 10.53 -18.93
CA LYS A 475 -4.38 10.34 -20.37
C LYS A 475 -4.42 8.85 -20.72
N GLY A 476 -5.38 8.15 -20.12
CA GLY A 476 -5.62 6.74 -20.35
C GLY A 476 -6.74 6.48 -21.35
N ASN A 477 -6.76 5.29 -21.86
CA ASN A 477 -7.86 4.65 -22.60
C ASN A 477 -7.48 3.19 -22.87
N ILE A 478 -8.19 2.50 -23.76
CA ILE A 478 -7.72 1.25 -24.36
C ILE A 478 -6.63 1.62 -25.36
N ASN A 479 -5.41 1.19 -25.08
CA ASN A 479 -4.20 1.53 -25.82
C ASN A 479 -3.27 0.31 -25.88
N THR A 480 -2.13 0.42 -26.55
CA THR A 480 -0.99 -0.46 -26.24
C THR A 480 -0.21 0.06 -25.04
N PRO A 481 0.64 -0.76 -24.38
CA PRO A 481 1.46 -0.31 -23.25
C PRO A 481 2.31 0.93 -23.57
N LEU A 482 2.98 0.95 -24.73
CA LEU A 482 3.78 2.11 -25.15
C LEU A 482 2.90 3.33 -25.46
N GLU A 483 1.75 3.17 -26.09
CA GLU A 483 0.83 4.29 -26.35
C GLU A 483 0.36 4.94 -25.04
N LEU A 484 0.03 4.14 -24.03
CA LEU A 484 -0.34 4.67 -22.72
C LEU A 484 0.82 5.46 -22.10
N ALA A 485 2.05 4.96 -22.20
CA ALA A 485 3.24 5.67 -21.76
C ALA A 485 3.46 6.98 -22.54
N MET A 486 3.33 6.95 -23.87
CA MET A 486 3.46 8.14 -24.75
C MET A 486 2.37 9.20 -24.47
N ASN A 487 1.14 8.78 -24.21
CA ASN A 487 0.06 9.71 -23.88
C ASN A 487 0.36 10.49 -22.59
N ASN A 488 1.04 9.86 -21.66
CA ASN A 488 1.46 10.45 -20.38
C ASN A 488 2.90 11.00 -20.42
N GLN A 489 3.62 10.84 -21.50
CA GLN A 489 5.01 11.29 -21.71
C GLN A 489 6.00 10.70 -20.69
N ILE A 490 5.80 9.46 -20.30
CA ILE A 490 6.75 8.70 -19.47
C ILE A 490 7.62 7.76 -20.33
N ASP A 491 7.34 7.70 -21.61
CA ASP A 491 8.01 6.86 -22.58
C ASP A 491 9.45 7.32 -22.86
N ARG A 492 10.27 6.39 -23.34
CA ARG A 492 11.70 6.60 -23.64
C ARG A 492 11.99 7.77 -24.58
N PHE A 493 11.17 7.99 -25.58
CA PHE A 493 11.36 9.05 -26.55
C PHE A 493 11.07 10.44 -25.96
N SER A 494 9.97 10.57 -25.20
CA SER A 494 9.63 11.79 -24.49
C SER A 494 10.68 12.15 -23.43
N LEU A 495 11.26 11.17 -22.75
CA LEU A 495 12.33 11.39 -21.78
C LEU A 495 13.62 11.90 -22.44
N VAL A 496 13.99 11.36 -23.61
CA VAL A 496 15.14 11.86 -24.39
C VAL A 496 14.90 13.32 -24.83
N ILE A 497 13.71 13.65 -25.32
CA ILE A 497 13.33 15.02 -25.67
C ILE A 497 13.49 15.96 -24.46
N ASP A 498 13.02 15.53 -23.29
CA ASP A 498 13.14 16.33 -22.07
C ASP A 498 14.59 16.57 -21.67
N VAL A 499 15.48 15.58 -21.77
CA VAL A 499 16.92 15.76 -21.50
C VAL A 499 17.50 16.82 -22.43
N ILE A 500 17.22 16.74 -23.75
CA ILE A 500 17.71 17.71 -24.73
C ILE A 500 17.19 19.12 -24.42
N ASP A 501 15.96 19.24 -23.98
CA ASP A 501 15.34 20.54 -23.65
C ASP A 501 15.84 21.15 -22.33
N ARG A 502 16.34 20.33 -21.39
CA ARG A 502 16.68 20.77 -20.03
C ARG A 502 18.17 20.91 -19.78
N VAL A 503 18.99 20.11 -20.45
CA VAL A 503 20.45 20.23 -20.29
C VAL A 503 20.96 21.45 -21.05
N PRO A 504 21.67 22.39 -20.37
CA PRO A 504 22.18 23.59 -21.02
C PRO A 504 23.05 23.28 -22.25
N GLY A 505 22.77 23.97 -23.35
CA GLY A 505 23.53 23.85 -24.61
C GLY A 505 23.15 22.68 -25.50
N LEU A 506 22.35 21.68 -25.06
CA LEU A 506 21.97 20.54 -25.88
C LEU A 506 20.90 20.89 -26.92
N ARG A 507 19.98 21.81 -26.63
CA ARG A 507 18.85 22.12 -27.52
C ARG A 507 19.27 22.47 -28.95
N SER A 508 20.35 23.20 -29.14
CA SER A 508 20.88 23.54 -30.48
C SER A 508 21.73 22.43 -31.08
N ARG A 509 22.48 21.69 -30.27
CA ARG A 509 23.40 20.64 -30.73
C ARG A 509 22.67 19.35 -31.11
N ALA A 510 21.62 19.01 -30.41
CA ALA A 510 20.87 17.76 -30.51
C ALA A 510 19.45 17.94 -31.09
N ALA A 511 19.21 19.03 -31.84
CA ALA A 511 17.92 19.30 -32.47
C ALA A 511 17.45 18.18 -33.41
N HIS A 512 18.37 17.56 -34.16
CA HIS A 512 18.09 16.44 -35.02
C HIS A 512 17.64 15.19 -34.28
N ILE A 513 18.25 14.88 -33.12
CA ILE A 513 17.85 13.76 -32.28
C ILE A 513 16.43 13.98 -31.75
N LYS A 514 16.12 15.22 -31.34
CA LYS A 514 14.77 15.56 -30.91
C LYS A 514 13.71 15.33 -31.99
N GLU A 515 14.00 15.68 -33.24
CA GLU A 515 13.08 15.39 -34.34
C GLU A 515 12.99 13.87 -34.61
N GLN A 516 14.09 13.15 -34.57
CA GLN A 516 14.10 11.68 -34.66
C GLN A 516 13.23 11.02 -33.58
N MET A 517 13.28 11.50 -32.33
CA MET A 517 12.39 11.00 -31.27
C MET A 517 10.91 11.27 -31.54
N LYS A 518 10.58 12.43 -32.11
CA LYS A 518 9.20 12.73 -32.52
C LYS A 518 8.73 11.81 -33.65
N GLU A 519 9.59 11.55 -34.65
CA GLU A 519 9.32 10.60 -35.70
C GLU A 519 9.10 9.18 -35.15
N SER A 520 9.91 8.75 -34.17
CA SER A 520 9.75 7.47 -33.49
C SER A 520 8.41 7.37 -32.77
N ILE A 521 7.95 8.44 -32.07
CA ILE A 521 6.62 8.48 -31.45
C ILE A 521 5.52 8.30 -32.50
N LEU A 522 5.62 9.00 -33.65
CA LEU A 522 4.62 8.89 -34.72
C LEU A 522 4.62 7.50 -35.37
N ALA A 523 5.80 6.93 -35.62
CA ALA A 523 5.95 5.61 -36.20
C ALA A 523 5.37 4.51 -35.30
N ASN A 524 5.65 4.56 -33.99
CA ASN A 524 5.11 3.59 -33.05
C ASN A 524 3.59 3.73 -32.89
N ARG A 525 3.02 4.93 -32.92
CA ARG A 525 1.57 5.13 -32.93
C ARG A 525 0.93 4.56 -34.20
N ALA A 526 1.55 4.77 -35.36
CA ALA A 526 1.07 4.19 -36.61
C ALA A 526 1.10 2.66 -36.57
N TYR A 527 2.18 2.08 -36.04
CA TYR A 527 2.33 0.64 -35.87
C TYR A 527 1.25 0.07 -34.95
N ALA A 528 1.04 0.70 -33.77
CA ALA A 528 0.02 0.30 -32.81
C ALA A 528 -1.39 0.38 -33.41
N HIS A 529 -1.67 1.42 -34.20
CA HIS A 529 -2.95 1.57 -34.90
C HIS A 529 -3.19 0.49 -35.95
N GLU A 530 -2.15 0.10 -36.67
CA GLU A 530 -2.25 -0.91 -37.73
C GLU A 530 -2.32 -2.34 -37.18
N HIS A 531 -1.56 -2.64 -36.13
CA HIS A 531 -1.34 -4.01 -35.64
C HIS A 531 -2.03 -4.31 -34.29
N GLY A 532 -2.52 -3.32 -33.57
CA GLY A 532 -3.14 -3.49 -32.24
C GLY A 532 -2.16 -3.92 -31.13
N MET A 533 -0.86 -3.72 -31.34
CA MET A 533 0.22 -4.06 -30.41
C MET A 533 1.42 -3.14 -30.57
N ASP A 534 2.29 -3.09 -29.57
CA ASP A 534 3.57 -2.40 -29.68
C ASP A 534 4.53 -3.12 -30.66
N ALA A 535 5.39 -2.35 -31.33
CA ALA A 535 6.40 -2.89 -32.21
C ALA A 535 7.34 -3.88 -31.48
N PRO A 536 7.83 -4.95 -32.21
CA PRO A 536 8.65 -5.98 -31.58
C PRO A 536 9.91 -5.46 -30.88
N GLU A 537 10.56 -4.42 -31.42
CA GLU A 537 11.73 -3.77 -30.83
C GLU A 537 11.41 -3.06 -29.50
N ILE A 538 10.17 -2.66 -29.29
CA ILE A 538 9.68 -2.08 -28.04
C ILE A 538 9.36 -3.19 -27.03
N SER A 539 8.52 -4.15 -27.44
CA SER A 539 8.03 -5.23 -26.56
C SER A 539 9.16 -6.15 -26.10
N ASN A 540 10.15 -6.40 -26.96
CA ASN A 540 11.30 -7.27 -26.68
C ASN A 540 12.55 -6.50 -26.24
N TRP A 541 12.44 -5.20 -25.99
CA TRP A 541 13.58 -4.42 -25.57
C TRP A 541 14.25 -5.03 -24.32
N GLN A 542 15.58 -5.07 -24.35
CA GLN A 542 16.45 -5.50 -23.26
C GLN A 542 17.59 -4.51 -23.11
N TRP A 543 18.12 -4.35 -21.92
CA TRP A 543 19.30 -3.52 -21.70
C TRP A 543 20.52 -4.11 -22.40
N SER A 544 21.12 -3.35 -23.32
CA SER A 544 22.27 -3.81 -24.06
C SER A 544 23.55 -3.72 -23.23
N THR A 545 24.23 -4.85 -23.01
CA THR A 545 25.54 -4.91 -22.36
C THR A 545 26.68 -4.50 -23.30
N ALA A 546 26.44 -4.34 -24.58
CA ALA A 546 27.47 -3.99 -25.58
C ALA A 546 28.12 -2.61 -25.31
N VAL A 547 27.41 -1.70 -24.66
CA VAL A 547 27.92 -0.38 -24.27
C VAL A 547 28.92 -0.44 -23.07
N GLN A 548 28.97 -1.57 -22.35
CA GLN A 548 29.89 -1.74 -21.20
C GLN A 548 31.32 -2.14 -21.61
N THR A 549 31.52 -2.70 -22.81
CA THR A 549 32.80 -3.30 -23.21
C THR A 549 33.81 -2.29 -23.78
N GLU A 550 33.38 -1.07 -24.10
CA GLU A 550 34.28 -0.02 -24.61
C GLU A 550 34.81 0.93 -23.54
N LEU A 551 34.39 0.79 -22.29
CA LEU A 551 34.82 1.63 -21.15
C LEU A 551 35.54 0.85 -20.03
N ALA A 552 35.85 -0.44 -20.24
CA ALA A 552 36.72 -1.25 -19.37
C ALA A 552 38.10 -1.37 -20.06
#